data_0506c6c30be4c2b97154e3ad252a9239
#
_entry.id   0506c6c30be4c2b97154e3ad252a9239
#
_cell.length_a   1.000
_cell.length_b   1.000
_cell.length_c   1.000
_cell.angle_alpha   90.00
_cell.angle_beta   90.00
_cell.angle_gamma   90.00
#
_symmetry.space_group_name_H-M   'P 1'
#
loop_
_entity.id
_entity.type
_entity.pdbx_description
1 polymer ?
#
loop_
_entity_poly.entity_id
_entity_poly.type
_entity_poly.pdbx_seq_one_letter_code
_entity_poly.pdbx_strand_id
1 'polypeptide(L)'
;MNIKPLAPRSDFPLLAGDPALHYLDSAATTQKPRAVLDAIAGYYERENANPHRGAYALSAAATEAYQSARDSIARFLGASDPDTLIFTRGTTESLNLIATAWGHANVKKGDRVVVTRLEHHANFVPWQQLALATGAEFKICELTPEGEIDLAKLTELVTPNTKVVAFGHVSNALGTVNPVGEIAAIAHRAGARAICDGAQGAPHVSVGFDSLGVDAYAFSGHKMLGPMGIGGLIAKRDLLEDMPPYQMGGDMIALVGDAATTWNVLPHKFEAGTPNVEGAVGLSAAVEYLRTLGIERVHAHESALVRYATERLAAIGDVTVLGPPVERRGGVVSFTLRDVHPHDLSQLLDAEHIAVRAGHHCAQPLMRSLGVNATTRASFYVYNDSSDVDALADAVVKVRERFAVAL
;
A
#
# COMPACT_ATOMS: atom_id res chain seq x y z
N MET A 1 -20.59 15.23 15.16
CA MET A 1 -20.20 15.73 13.82
C MET A 1 -21.00 14.96 12.78
N ASN A 2 -21.47 15.56 11.68
CA ASN A 2 -22.23 14.83 10.67
C ASN A 2 -21.38 14.72 9.38
N ILE A 3 -20.56 13.67 9.32
CA ILE A 3 -19.74 13.35 8.14
C ILE A 3 -20.48 12.26 7.38
N LYS A 4 -20.91 12.55 6.15
CA LYS A 4 -21.58 11.59 5.27
C LYS A 4 -20.52 10.78 4.50
N PRO A 5 -20.83 9.54 4.06
CA PRO A 5 -19.90 8.79 3.25
C PRO A 5 -19.62 9.53 1.92
N LEU A 6 -18.40 9.45 1.42
CA LEU A 6 -18.03 10.05 0.15
C LEU A 6 -18.60 9.26 -1.04
N ALA A 7 -18.65 7.95 -0.91
CA ALA A 7 -19.29 7.04 -1.84
C ALA A 7 -20.46 6.33 -1.16
N PRO A 8 -21.63 6.18 -1.83
CA PRO A 8 -22.79 5.52 -1.24
C PRO A 8 -22.48 4.04 -0.95
N ARG A 9 -22.90 3.56 0.22
CA ARG A 9 -22.70 2.13 0.61
C ARG A 9 -23.40 1.17 -0.37
N SER A 10 -24.43 1.61 -1.08
CA SER A 10 -25.11 0.84 -2.13
C SER A 10 -24.21 0.46 -3.30
N ASP A 11 -23.14 1.21 -3.53
CA ASP A 11 -22.17 0.89 -4.59
C ASP A 11 -21.31 -0.34 -4.22
N PHE A 12 -21.27 -0.70 -2.94
CA PHE A 12 -20.48 -1.80 -2.39
C PHE A 12 -21.39 -2.96 -1.99
N PRO A 13 -21.55 -4.00 -2.81
CA PRO A 13 -22.56 -5.04 -2.60
C PRO A 13 -22.46 -5.74 -1.23
N LEU A 14 -21.24 -5.96 -0.71
CA LEU A 14 -21.06 -6.54 0.61
C LEU A 14 -21.65 -5.65 1.71
N LEU A 15 -21.37 -4.34 1.66
CA LEU A 15 -21.87 -3.38 2.64
C LEU A 15 -23.35 -3.10 2.50
N ALA A 16 -23.87 -3.16 1.27
CA ALA A 16 -25.30 -3.03 1.00
C ALA A 16 -26.09 -4.25 1.49
N GLY A 17 -25.46 -5.44 1.43
CA GLY A 17 -26.05 -6.70 1.92
C GLY A 17 -26.02 -6.85 3.46
N ASP A 18 -25.16 -6.09 4.15
CA ASP A 18 -25.08 -6.07 5.62
C ASP A 18 -25.02 -4.62 6.12
N PRO A 19 -26.16 -3.95 6.28
CA PRO A 19 -26.22 -2.58 6.76
C PRO A 19 -25.74 -2.39 8.19
N ALA A 20 -25.72 -3.43 9.02
CA ALA A 20 -25.28 -3.37 10.40
C ALA A 20 -23.74 -3.38 10.53
N LEU A 21 -23.03 -3.83 9.52
CA LEU A 21 -21.57 -3.93 9.55
C LEU A 21 -20.90 -2.56 9.51
N HIS A 22 -20.13 -2.24 10.53
CA HIS A 22 -19.19 -1.12 10.58
C HIS A 22 -17.80 -1.62 10.13
N TYR A 23 -17.51 -1.53 8.82
CA TYR A 23 -16.24 -2.04 8.26
C TYR A 23 -15.12 -1.01 8.42
N LEU A 24 -14.24 -1.22 9.41
CA LEU A 24 -13.14 -0.34 9.79
C LEU A 24 -11.75 -1.01 9.63
N ASP A 25 -11.59 -1.89 8.62
CA ASP A 25 -10.29 -2.53 8.32
C ASP A 25 -9.83 -2.29 6.85
N SER A 26 -10.15 -1.11 6.31
CA SER A 26 -9.81 -0.74 4.92
C SER A 26 -8.31 -0.71 4.65
N ALA A 27 -7.45 -0.42 5.64
CA ALA A 27 -6.00 -0.48 5.50
C ALA A 27 -5.46 -1.91 5.30
N ALA A 28 -6.23 -2.96 5.63
CA ALA A 28 -5.90 -4.35 5.29
C ALA A 28 -6.37 -4.70 3.88
N THR A 29 -7.65 -4.44 3.56
CA THR A 29 -8.24 -4.54 2.23
C THR A 29 -9.52 -3.72 2.17
N THR A 30 -9.82 -3.08 1.05
CA THR A 30 -11.06 -2.31 0.87
C THR A 30 -12.19 -3.19 0.37
N GLN A 31 -13.44 -2.78 0.54
CA GLN A 31 -14.58 -3.37 -0.15
C GLN A 31 -14.58 -2.99 -1.64
N LYS A 32 -15.19 -3.81 -2.49
CA LYS A 32 -15.17 -3.64 -3.95
C LYS A 32 -16.47 -3.02 -4.42
N PRO A 33 -16.43 -1.92 -5.19
CA PRO A 33 -17.64 -1.37 -5.78
C PRO A 33 -18.18 -2.27 -6.90
N ARG A 34 -19.48 -2.21 -7.15
CA ARG A 34 -20.17 -2.97 -8.20
C ARG A 34 -19.46 -2.82 -9.56
N ALA A 35 -19.02 -1.60 -9.90
CA ALA A 35 -18.32 -1.32 -11.15
C ALA A 35 -17.06 -2.19 -11.36
N VAL A 36 -16.31 -2.48 -10.29
CA VAL A 36 -15.13 -3.35 -10.35
C VAL A 36 -15.53 -4.81 -10.56
N LEU A 37 -16.56 -5.29 -9.85
CA LEU A 37 -17.05 -6.65 -10.00
C LEU A 37 -17.60 -6.89 -11.39
N ASP A 38 -18.36 -5.94 -11.93
CA ASP A 38 -18.96 -6.01 -13.26
C ASP A 38 -17.88 -5.94 -14.37
N ALA A 39 -16.81 -5.17 -14.17
CA ALA A 39 -15.70 -5.11 -15.13
C ALA A 39 -14.99 -6.47 -15.23
N ILE A 40 -14.72 -7.13 -14.09
CA ILE A 40 -14.08 -8.46 -14.05
C ILE A 40 -15.01 -9.51 -14.71
N ALA A 41 -16.28 -9.54 -14.32
CA ALA A 41 -17.26 -10.45 -14.91
C ALA A 41 -17.38 -10.23 -16.42
N GLY A 42 -17.48 -8.96 -16.83
CA GLY A 42 -17.58 -8.56 -18.23
C GLY A 42 -16.40 -9.01 -19.09
N TYR A 43 -15.19 -8.93 -18.57
CA TYR A 43 -14.01 -9.44 -19.27
C TYR A 43 -14.14 -10.96 -19.53
N TYR A 44 -14.43 -11.76 -18.51
CA TYR A 44 -14.58 -13.20 -18.68
C TYR A 44 -15.74 -13.60 -19.56
N GLU A 45 -16.85 -12.88 -19.50
CA GLU A 45 -18.04 -13.18 -20.31
C GLU A 45 -17.89 -12.84 -21.80
N ARG A 46 -17.06 -11.85 -22.15
CA ARG A 46 -17.05 -11.29 -23.51
C ARG A 46 -15.69 -11.19 -24.19
N GLU A 47 -14.57 -11.14 -23.43
CA GLU A 47 -13.26 -10.76 -23.96
C GLU A 47 -12.14 -11.75 -23.59
N ASN A 48 -12.47 -12.81 -22.85
CA ASN A 48 -11.46 -13.74 -22.33
C ASN A 48 -10.69 -14.45 -23.44
N ALA A 49 -9.43 -14.07 -23.60
CA ALA A 49 -8.45 -14.73 -24.47
C ALA A 49 -7.03 -14.53 -23.94
N ASN A 50 -6.07 -15.35 -24.41
CA ASN A 50 -4.67 -15.10 -24.13
C ASN A 50 -4.20 -13.86 -24.92
N PRO A 51 -3.70 -12.80 -24.24
CA PRO A 51 -3.22 -11.61 -24.93
C PRO A 51 -1.90 -11.86 -25.67
N HIS A 52 -1.51 -10.93 -26.56
CA HIS A 52 -0.21 -10.79 -27.25
C HIS A 52 0.10 -11.80 -28.35
N ARG A 53 -0.42 -13.05 -28.33
CA ARG A 53 0.05 -14.12 -29.23
C ARG A 53 -1.00 -14.66 -30.20
N GLY A 54 -2.27 -14.31 -30.07
CA GLY A 54 -3.33 -14.81 -30.92
C GLY A 54 -3.54 -13.93 -32.16
N ALA A 55 -3.59 -14.54 -33.34
CA ALA A 55 -3.94 -13.84 -34.57
C ALA A 55 -5.47 -13.81 -34.83
N TYR A 56 -6.26 -13.60 -33.79
CA TYR A 56 -7.73 -13.56 -33.83
C TYR A 56 -8.29 -12.42 -32.96
N ALA A 57 -9.50 -11.99 -33.27
CA ALA A 57 -10.08 -10.77 -32.71
C ALA A 57 -10.16 -10.75 -31.17
N LEU A 58 -10.50 -11.86 -30.52
CA LEU A 58 -10.55 -11.92 -29.04
C LEU A 58 -9.17 -11.72 -28.41
N SER A 59 -8.10 -12.27 -28.99
CA SER A 59 -6.74 -12.06 -28.47
C SER A 59 -6.30 -10.60 -28.62
N ALA A 60 -6.68 -9.96 -29.75
CA ALA A 60 -6.42 -8.53 -29.93
C ALA A 60 -7.19 -7.69 -28.90
N ALA A 61 -8.48 -7.99 -28.66
CA ALA A 61 -9.29 -7.32 -27.65
C ALA A 61 -8.73 -7.49 -26.22
N ALA A 62 -8.31 -8.70 -25.85
CA ALA A 62 -7.68 -8.95 -24.55
C ALA A 62 -6.35 -8.18 -24.38
N THR A 63 -5.56 -8.08 -25.46
CA THR A 63 -4.33 -7.29 -25.46
C THR A 63 -4.61 -5.80 -25.27
N GLU A 64 -5.59 -5.28 -25.99
CA GLU A 64 -6.02 -3.87 -25.87
C GLU A 64 -6.57 -3.57 -24.47
N ALA A 65 -7.39 -4.46 -23.91
CA ALA A 65 -7.93 -4.32 -22.56
C ALA A 65 -6.80 -4.25 -21.51
N TYR A 66 -5.78 -5.11 -21.64
CA TYR A 66 -4.64 -5.13 -20.73
C TYR A 66 -3.79 -3.86 -20.84
N GLN A 67 -3.50 -3.41 -22.07
CA GLN A 67 -2.74 -2.17 -22.30
C GLN A 67 -3.52 -0.94 -21.86
N SER A 68 -4.81 -0.83 -22.18
CA SER A 68 -5.68 0.27 -21.73
C SER A 68 -5.75 0.35 -20.21
N ALA A 69 -5.77 -0.80 -19.52
CA ALA A 69 -5.71 -0.84 -18.06
C ALA A 69 -4.39 -0.28 -17.53
N ARG A 70 -3.25 -0.64 -18.15
CA ARG A 70 -1.93 -0.10 -17.82
C ARG A 70 -1.89 1.42 -17.96
N ASP A 71 -2.37 1.93 -19.09
CA ASP A 71 -2.40 3.37 -19.39
C ASP A 71 -3.26 4.15 -18.38
N SER A 72 -4.42 3.61 -18.01
CA SER A 72 -5.31 4.23 -17.04
C SER A 72 -4.67 4.29 -15.63
N ILE A 73 -4.05 3.18 -15.20
CA ILE A 73 -3.43 3.09 -13.87
C ILE A 73 -2.17 3.97 -13.81
N ALA A 74 -1.31 3.95 -14.84
CA ALA A 74 -0.13 4.80 -14.93
C ALA A 74 -0.51 6.28 -14.85
N ARG A 75 -1.51 6.69 -15.62
CA ARG A 75 -2.05 8.06 -15.60
C ARG A 75 -2.60 8.46 -14.23
N PHE A 76 -3.33 7.56 -13.57
CA PHE A 76 -3.85 7.81 -12.22
C PHE A 76 -2.74 8.07 -11.20
N LEU A 77 -1.63 7.34 -11.32
CA LEU A 77 -0.47 7.48 -10.44
C LEU A 77 0.53 8.55 -10.93
N GLY A 78 0.21 9.28 -12.00
CA GLY A 78 1.03 10.39 -12.51
C GLY A 78 2.33 9.96 -13.16
N ALA A 79 2.36 8.77 -13.79
CA ALA A 79 3.46 8.33 -14.65
C ALA A 79 3.11 8.64 -16.10
N SER A 80 3.97 9.41 -16.77
CA SER A 80 3.79 9.81 -18.18
C SER A 80 4.11 8.69 -19.16
N ASP A 81 4.91 7.70 -18.74
CA ASP A 81 5.34 6.56 -19.54
C ASP A 81 4.72 5.27 -18.96
N PRO A 82 3.62 4.76 -19.56
CA PRO A 82 2.95 3.56 -19.05
C PRO A 82 3.78 2.29 -19.14
N ASP A 83 4.80 2.22 -20.02
CA ASP A 83 5.71 1.08 -20.11
C ASP A 83 6.64 0.94 -18.90
N THR A 84 6.67 1.95 -18.02
CA THR A 84 7.38 1.90 -16.73
C THR A 84 6.53 1.32 -15.60
N LEU A 85 5.26 1.00 -15.85
CA LEU A 85 4.40 0.28 -14.93
C LEU A 85 4.48 -1.22 -15.22
N ILE A 86 4.99 -1.97 -14.25
CA ILE A 86 5.09 -3.43 -14.28
C ILE A 86 3.97 -4.00 -13.40
N PHE A 87 3.10 -4.83 -13.96
CA PHE A 87 2.10 -5.52 -13.16
C PHE A 87 2.74 -6.61 -12.30
N THR A 88 2.31 -6.69 -11.07
CA THR A 88 2.72 -7.67 -10.07
C THR A 88 1.49 -8.13 -9.28
N ARG A 89 1.65 -9.11 -8.39
CA ARG A 89 0.56 -9.50 -7.48
C ARG A 89 0.25 -8.46 -6.40
N GLY A 90 1.07 -7.43 -6.27
CA GLY A 90 0.93 -6.34 -5.30
C GLY A 90 2.28 -5.83 -4.80
N THR A 91 2.25 -4.86 -3.88
CA THR A 91 3.42 -4.18 -3.31
C THR A 91 4.50 -5.15 -2.80
N THR A 92 4.11 -6.24 -2.15
CA THR A 92 5.07 -7.23 -1.63
C THR A 92 5.92 -7.82 -2.75
N GLU A 93 5.31 -8.22 -3.86
CA GLU A 93 6.06 -8.74 -5.01
C GLU A 93 6.91 -7.64 -5.66
N SER A 94 6.37 -6.43 -5.83
CA SER A 94 7.07 -5.28 -6.40
C SER A 94 8.36 -4.96 -5.65
N LEU A 95 8.32 -4.93 -4.32
CA LEU A 95 9.48 -4.67 -3.47
C LEU A 95 10.49 -5.82 -3.50
N ASN A 96 10.02 -7.07 -3.53
CA ASN A 96 10.88 -8.24 -3.71
C ASN A 96 11.52 -8.25 -5.09
N LEU A 97 10.81 -7.84 -6.15
CA LEU A 97 11.34 -7.73 -7.50
C LEU A 97 12.55 -6.79 -7.53
N ILE A 98 12.43 -5.57 -6.96
CA ILE A 98 13.54 -4.62 -6.92
C ILE A 98 14.68 -5.15 -6.05
N ALA A 99 14.38 -5.64 -4.85
CA ALA A 99 15.41 -6.14 -3.93
C ALA A 99 16.17 -7.34 -4.53
N THR A 100 15.48 -8.22 -5.25
CA THR A 100 16.08 -9.40 -5.87
C THR A 100 16.81 -9.02 -7.17
N ALA A 101 16.14 -8.39 -8.13
CA ALA A 101 16.71 -8.12 -9.44
C ALA A 101 17.76 -7.01 -9.38
N TRP A 102 17.39 -5.81 -8.95
CA TRP A 102 18.32 -4.69 -8.86
C TRP A 102 19.29 -4.84 -7.69
N GLY A 103 18.76 -5.23 -6.52
CA GLY A 103 19.54 -5.27 -5.28
C GLY A 103 20.75 -6.19 -5.37
N HIS A 104 20.56 -7.45 -5.76
CA HIS A 104 21.69 -8.40 -5.89
C HIS A 104 22.69 -8.03 -6.98
N ALA A 105 22.27 -7.29 -8.01
CA ALA A 105 23.16 -6.83 -9.06
C ALA A 105 24.01 -5.62 -8.65
N ASN A 106 23.53 -4.79 -7.70
CA ASN A 106 24.11 -3.46 -7.43
C ASN A 106 24.60 -3.27 -6.00
N VAL A 107 24.17 -4.10 -5.03
CA VAL A 107 24.54 -3.98 -3.63
C VAL A 107 25.59 -5.05 -3.28
N LYS A 108 26.69 -4.63 -2.67
CA LYS A 108 27.83 -5.48 -2.29
C LYS A 108 28.34 -5.15 -0.90
N LYS A 109 29.29 -5.95 -0.42
CA LYS A 109 29.95 -5.75 0.87
C LYS A 109 30.56 -4.33 0.95
N GLY A 110 30.26 -3.63 2.04
CA GLY A 110 30.68 -2.25 2.29
C GLY A 110 29.67 -1.18 1.83
N ASP A 111 28.69 -1.56 1.03
CA ASP A 111 27.55 -0.71 0.74
C ASP A 111 26.57 -0.68 1.92
N ARG A 112 25.60 0.23 1.85
CA ARG A 112 24.59 0.42 2.89
C ARG A 112 23.18 0.42 2.30
N VAL A 113 22.26 -0.23 3.02
CA VAL A 113 20.82 -0.22 2.79
C VAL A 113 20.16 0.44 4.00
N VAL A 114 19.34 1.47 3.77
CA VAL A 114 18.63 2.20 4.81
C VAL A 114 17.13 1.97 4.65
N VAL A 115 16.46 1.60 5.74
CA VAL A 115 15.00 1.53 5.83
C VAL A 115 14.52 2.38 6.99
N THR A 116 13.22 2.66 7.09
CA THR A 116 12.68 3.37 8.25
C THR A 116 12.08 2.42 9.28
N ARG A 117 11.86 2.92 10.49
CA ARG A 117 11.21 2.17 11.56
C ARG A 117 9.70 1.99 11.32
N LEU A 118 9.10 2.80 10.42
CA LEU A 118 7.68 2.73 10.06
C LEU A 118 7.32 1.58 9.13
N GLU A 119 8.31 0.86 8.58
CA GLU A 119 8.07 -0.01 7.44
C GLU A 119 7.17 -1.22 7.75
N HIS A 120 6.26 -1.48 6.83
CA HIS A 120 5.62 -2.78 6.71
C HIS A 120 6.67 -3.86 6.44
N HIS A 121 6.44 -5.08 6.90
CA HIS A 121 7.38 -6.20 6.69
C HIS A 121 7.80 -6.38 5.22
N ALA A 122 6.90 -6.09 4.27
CA ALA A 122 7.19 -6.17 2.83
C ALA A 122 8.27 -5.17 2.37
N ASN A 123 8.41 -4.03 3.06
CA ASN A 123 9.44 -3.01 2.79
C ASN A 123 10.57 -3.02 3.83
N PHE A 124 10.64 -4.02 4.68
CA PHE A 124 11.68 -4.21 5.67
C PHE A 124 12.49 -5.48 5.40
N VAL A 125 11.79 -6.62 5.31
CA VAL A 125 12.42 -7.95 5.25
C VAL A 125 13.25 -8.16 3.98
N PRO A 126 12.79 -7.83 2.76
CA PRO A 126 13.59 -8.03 1.55
C PRO A 126 14.93 -7.27 1.59
N TRP A 127 14.92 -6.04 2.09
CA TRP A 127 16.12 -5.22 2.22
C TRP A 127 17.08 -5.74 3.30
N GLN A 128 16.55 -6.22 4.42
CA GLN A 128 17.34 -6.86 5.46
C GLN A 128 18.02 -8.13 4.92
N GLN A 129 17.28 -8.98 4.20
CA GLN A 129 17.81 -10.21 3.62
C GLN A 129 18.84 -9.92 2.51
N LEU A 130 18.60 -8.90 1.69
CA LEU A 130 19.58 -8.43 0.70
C LEU A 130 20.91 -8.04 1.38
N ALA A 131 20.83 -7.21 2.43
CA ALA A 131 22.02 -6.77 3.15
C ALA A 131 22.79 -7.94 3.78
N LEU A 132 22.06 -8.91 4.37
CA LEU A 132 22.66 -10.13 4.91
C LEU A 132 23.35 -10.96 3.83
N ALA A 133 22.71 -11.15 2.68
CA ALA A 133 23.23 -11.96 1.58
C ALA A 133 24.46 -11.32 0.91
N THR A 134 24.51 -9.99 0.82
CA THR A 134 25.58 -9.26 0.14
C THR A 134 26.70 -8.81 1.07
N GLY A 135 26.48 -8.87 2.39
CA GLY A 135 27.41 -8.32 3.39
C GLY A 135 27.40 -6.81 3.48
N ALA A 136 26.34 -6.16 2.98
CA ALA A 136 26.11 -4.74 3.13
C ALA A 136 25.63 -4.38 4.54
N GLU A 137 25.81 -3.12 4.94
CA GLU A 137 25.25 -2.61 6.20
C GLU A 137 23.74 -2.40 6.08
N PHE A 138 22.98 -2.96 7.02
CA PHE A 138 21.55 -2.67 7.17
C PHE A 138 21.35 -1.63 8.28
N LYS A 139 20.78 -0.48 7.94
CA LYS A 139 20.51 0.62 8.89
C LYS A 139 19.03 0.92 8.94
N ILE A 140 18.56 1.27 10.14
CA ILE A 140 17.16 1.63 10.38
C ILE A 140 17.13 3.08 10.86
N CYS A 141 16.41 3.93 10.15
CA CYS A 141 16.15 5.30 10.58
C CYS A 141 15.06 5.28 11.66
N GLU A 142 15.38 5.79 12.84
CA GLU A 142 14.46 5.92 13.96
C GLU A 142 13.45 7.06 13.74
N LEU A 143 12.41 7.06 14.58
CA LEU A 143 11.32 8.03 14.52
C LEU A 143 11.54 9.15 15.53
N THR A 144 10.81 10.25 15.31
CA THR A 144 10.53 11.24 16.34
C THR A 144 9.58 10.66 17.40
N PRO A 145 9.46 11.29 18.58
CA PRO A 145 8.49 10.87 19.59
C PRO A 145 7.03 10.83 19.08
N GLU A 146 6.71 11.65 18.07
CA GLU A 146 5.40 11.73 17.46
C GLU A 146 5.11 10.61 16.46
N GLY A 147 6.08 9.75 16.16
CA GLY A 147 5.92 8.63 15.23
C GLY A 147 6.11 9.03 13.76
N GLU A 148 6.98 10.01 13.49
CA GLU A 148 7.37 10.46 12.17
C GLU A 148 8.83 10.09 11.88
N ILE A 149 9.22 10.02 10.61
CA ILE A 149 10.61 9.79 10.22
C ILE A 149 11.46 10.99 10.65
N ASP A 150 12.51 10.74 11.44
CA ASP A 150 13.48 11.76 11.83
C ASP A 150 14.41 12.07 10.63
N LEU A 151 14.09 13.13 9.89
CA LEU A 151 14.84 13.50 8.67
C LEU A 151 16.28 13.93 8.97
N ALA A 152 16.57 14.42 10.18
CA ALA A 152 17.93 14.75 10.58
C ALA A 152 18.76 13.47 10.75
N LYS A 153 18.24 12.49 11.47
CA LYS A 153 18.86 11.15 11.59
C LYS A 153 18.95 10.43 10.25
N LEU A 154 17.92 10.55 9.39
CA LEU A 154 17.99 9.99 8.06
C LEU A 154 19.16 10.59 7.26
N THR A 155 19.34 11.91 7.34
CA THR A 155 20.45 12.59 6.67
C THR A 155 21.82 12.13 7.17
N GLU A 156 21.96 11.88 8.47
CA GLU A 156 23.19 11.34 9.06
C GLU A 156 23.46 9.88 8.64
N LEU A 157 22.41 9.06 8.51
CA LEU A 157 22.51 7.66 8.13
C LEU A 157 22.84 7.48 6.64
N VAL A 158 22.35 8.36 5.79
CA VAL A 158 22.57 8.29 4.34
C VAL A 158 23.93 8.88 3.97
N THR A 159 24.83 8.01 3.53
CA THR A 159 26.24 8.31 3.24
C THR A 159 26.58 7.94 1.78
N PRO A 160 27.73 8.33 1.21
CA PRO A 160 28.07 8.02 -0.19
C PRO A 160 28.08 6.52 -0.56
N ASN A 161 28.20 5.63 0.42
CA ASN A 161 28.07 4.19 0.19
C ASN A 161 26.64 3.65 0.39
N THR A 162 25.66 4.51 0.65
CA THR A 162 24.25 4.12 0.65
C THR A 162 23.78 3.84 -0.78
N LYS A 163 23.17 2.67 -1.02
CA LYS A 163 22.62 2.28 -2.33
C LYS A 163 21.12 2.41 -2.39
N VAL A 164 20.44 2.18 -1.27
CA VAL A 164 18.98 2.20 -1.17
C VAL A 164 18.56 2.95 0.08
N VAL A 165 17.54 3.78 -0.07
CA VAL A 165 16.67 4.28 0.99
C VAL A 165 15.26 3.80 0.69
N ALA A 166 14.74 2.85 1.49
CA ALA A 166 13.40 2.30 1.34
C ALA A 166 12.48 2.81 2.44
N PHE A 167 11.33 3.34 2.06
CA PHE A 167 10.39 3.99 2.98
C PHE A 167 8.95 3.93 2.48
N GLY A 168 7.99 3.97 3.41
CA GLY A 168 6.56 4.01 3.09
C GLY A 168 6.07 5.43 2.80
N HIS A 169 5.13 5.60 1.87
CA HIS A 169 4.45 6.88 1.66
C HIS A 169 3.53 7.21 2.84
N VAL A 170 2.69 6.23 3.24
CA VAL A 170 1.80 6.34 4.39
C VAL A 170 1.94 5.08 5.25
N SER A 171 2.10 5.26 6.55
CA SER A 171 2.20 4.14 7.49
C SER A 171 0.87 3.39 7.60
N ASN A 172 0.90 2.08 7.38
CA ASN A 172 -0.28 1.22 7.58
C ASN A 172 -0.65 1.00 9.06
N ALA A 173 0.24 1.34 9.98
CA ALA A 173 0.02 1.17 11.42
C ALA A 173 -0.36 2.49 12.11
N LEU A 174 0.34 3.57 11.86
CA LEU A 174 0.12 4.86 12.53
C LEU A 174 -0.64 5.88 11.66
N GLY A 175 -0.76 5.61 10.37
CA GLY A 175 -1.31 6.57 9.42
C GLY A 175 -0.34 7.69 9.04
N THR A 176 0.86 7.76 9.59
CA THR A 176 1.86 8.81 9.31
C THR A 176 2.02 9.00 7.82
N VAL A 177 1.76 10.20 7.31
CA VAL A 177 2.02 10.60 5.92
C VAL A 177 3.44 11.17 5.85
N ASN A 178 4.32 10.49 5.14
CA ASN A 178 5.73 10.84 5.07
C ASN A 178 6.02 11.88 3.98
N PRO A 179 7.02 12.77 4.17
CA PRO A 179 7.44 13.77 3.20
C PRO A 179 8.33 13.13 2.11
N VAL A 180 7.68 12.42 1.17
CA VAL A 180 8.34 11.56 0.17
C VAL A 180 9.42 12.29 -0.62
N GLY A 181 9.13 13.52 -1.10
CA GLY A 181 10.09 14.31 -1.88
C GLY A 181 11.35 14.68 -1.10
N GLU A 182 11.23 14.99 0.20
CA GLU A 182 12.37 15.30 1.06
C GLU A 182 13.25 14.07 1.31
N ILE A 183 12.62 12.93 1.57
CA ILE A 183 13.31 11.65 1.77
C ILE A 183 14.04 11.23 0.49
N ALA A 184 13.38 11.33 -0.67
CA ALA A 184 13.99 11.06 -1.96
C ALA A 184 15.21 12.00 -2.24
N ALA A 185 15.07 13.29 -1.94
CA ALA A 185 16.17 14.24 -2.08
C ALA A 185 17.36 13.90 -1.16
N ILE A 186 17.12 13.41 0.07
CA ILE A 186 18.20 12.94 0.95
C ILE A 186 18.91 11.75 0.32
N ALA A 187 18.17 10.74 -0.19
CA ALA A 187 18.73 9.58 -0.87
C ALA A 187 19.60 9.99 -2.07
N HIS A 188 19.08 10.83 -2.95
CA HIS A 188 19.74 11.23 -4.18
C HIS A 188 21.00 12.07 -3.97
N ARG A 189 21.08 12.88 -2.90
CA ARG A 189 22.33 13.59 -2.56
C ARG A 189 23.51 12.66 -2.31
N ALA A 190 23.25 11.44 -1.90
CA ALA A 190 24.27 10.40 -1.70
C ALA A 190 24.43 9.44 -2.89
N GLY A 191 23.66 9.63 -3.96
CA GLY A 191 23.62 8.71 -5.12
C GLY A 191 22.85 7.42 -4.85
N ALA A 192 22.03 7.35 -3.78
CA ALA A 192 21.20 6.21 -3.43
C ALA A 192 19.88 6.24 -4.21
N ARG A 193 19.30 5.06 -4.46
CA ARG A 193 17.93 4.92 -4.99
C ARG A 193 16.91 5.09 -3.88
N ALA A 194 15.85 5.86 -4.17
CA ALA A 194 14.71 6.11 -3.29
C ALA A 194 13.55 5.18 -3.68
N ILE A 195 13.27 4.17 -2.85
CA ILE A 195 12.24 3.15 -3.12
C ILE A 195 11.07 3.37 -2.17
N CYS A 196 9.90 3.67 -2.73
CA CYS A 196 8.71 4.02 -1.96
C CYS A 196 7.67 2.89 -1.96
N ASP A 197 7.29 2.43 -0.76
CA ASP A 197 6.09 1.61 -0.56
C ASP A 197 4.86 2.51 -0.56
N GLY A 198 4.13 2.46 -1.65
CA GLY A 198 2.91 3.23 -1.88
C GLY A 198 1.61 2.50 -1.55
N ALA A 199 1.68 1.32 -0.89
CA ALA A 199 0.50 0.49 -0.63
C ALA A 199 -0.63 1.24 0.09
N GLN A 200 -0.29 2.16 0.98
CA GLN A 200 -1.23 3.04 1.67
C GLN A 200 -1.22 4.46 1.08
N GLY A 201 -0.24 4.82 0.25
CA GLY A 201 -0.21 6.12 -0.41
C GLY A 201 -1.16 6.18 -1.61
N ALA A 202 -1.05 5.23 -2.52
CA ALA A 202 -1.81 5.21 -3.77
C ALA A 202 -3.34 5.31 -3.60
N PRO A 203 -3.98 4.68 -2.58
CA PRO A 203 -5.42 4.79 -2.38
C PRO A 203 -5.87 6.09 -1.69
N HIS A 204 -4.98 6.80 -0.98
CA HIS A 204 -5.38 7.80 0.00
C HIS A 204 -4.89 9.23 -0.30
N VAL A 205 -3.82 9.38 -1.08
CA VAL A 205 -3.23 10.68 -1.41
C VAL A 205 -2.94 10.78 -2.90
N SER A 206 -2.90 12.02 -3.40
CA SER A 206 -2.52 12.25 -4.79
C SER A 206 -1.06 11.84 -5.03
N VAL A 207 -0.85 10.97 -6.01
CA VAL A 207 0.47 10.51 -6.42
C VAL A 207 0.79 11.12 -7.79
N GLY A 208 1.89 11.83 -7.87
CA GLY A 208 2.45 12.32 -9.12
C GLY A 208 3.82 11.70 -9.31
N PHE A 209 3.90 10.44 -9.76
CA PHE A 209 5.16 9.68 -9.81
C PHE A 209 6.30 10.46 -10.45
N ASP A 210 6.07 11.11 -11.59
CA ASP A 210 7.10 11.86 -12.31
C ASP A 210 7.64 13.06 -11.50
N SER A 211 6.83 13.65 -10.63
CA SER A 211 7.19 14.79 -9.78
C SER A 211 7.54 14.42 -8.34
N LEU A 212 7.21 13.18 -7.91
CA LEU A 212 7.39 12.73 -6.52
C LEU A 212 8.86 12.57 -6.13
N GLY A 213 9.75 12.42 -7.12
CA GLY A 213 11.19 12.34 -6.95
C GLY A 213 11.74 10.96 -6.62
N VAL A 214 10.90 9.94 -6.45
CA VAL A 214 11.35 8.57 -6.16
C VAL A 214 11.84 7.84 -7.42
N ASP A 215 12.65 6.79 -7.22
CA ASP A 215 13.10 5.94 -8.33
C ASP A 215 12.13 4.80 -8.62
N ALA A 216 11.37 4.37 -7.59
CA ALA A 216 10.35 3.36 -7.73
C ALA A 216 9.23 3.54 -6.71
N TYR A 217 8.00 3.20 -7.11
CA TYR A 217 6.79 3.28 -6.31
C TYR A 217 5.97 2.00 -6.47
N ALA A 218 5.76 1.27 -5.38
CA ALA A 218 5.04 0.00 -5.37
C ALA A 218 3.63 0.16 -4.78
N PHE A 219 2.62 -0.48 -5.38
CA PHE A 219 1.23 -0.36 -4.93
C PHE A 219 0.45 -1.69 -5.02
N SER A 220 -0.71 -1.74 -4.36
CA SER A 220 -1.58 -2.93 -4.30
C SER A 220 -3.03 -2.59 -4.63
N GLY A 221 -3.60 -3.27 -5.62
CA GLY A 221 -4.96 -3.02 -6.09
C GLY A 221 -6.03 -3.23 -5.02
N HIS A 222 -5.89 -4.26 -4.17
CA HIS A 222 -6.90 -4.59 -3.17
C HIS A 222 -7.08 -3.53 -2.07
N LYS A 223 -6.19 -2.53 -1.97
CA LYS A 223 -6.33 -1.38 -1.08
C LYS A 223 -6.90 -0.14 -1.77
N MET A 224 -7.02 -0.19 -3.10
CA MET A 224 -7.51 0.87 -3.98
C MET A 224 -8.87 0.52 -4.58
N LEU A 225 -9.76 -0.16 -3.85
CA LEU A 225 -11.06 -0.68 -4.33
C LEU A 225 -10.94 -1.78 -5.41
N GLY A 226 -9.73 -2.09 -5.87
CA GLY A 226 -9.44 -3.09 -6.90
C GLY A 226 -9.39 -4.52 -6.37
N PRO A 227 -9.24 -5.51 -7.26
CA PRO A 227 -9.20 -6.93 -6.86
C PRO A 227 -7.92 -7.30 -6.11
N MET A 228 -7.95 -8.44 -5.43
CA MET A 228 -6.76 -9.08 -4.86
C MET A 228 -5.90 -9.67 -5.98
N GLY A 229 -4.62 -9.90 -5.70
CA GLY A 229 -3.72 -10.59 -6.62
C GLY A 229 -3.26 -9.75 -7.82
N ILE A 230 -3.48 -8.43 -7.77
CA ILE A 230 -2.97 -7.45 -8.74
C ILE A 230 -2.50 -6.20 -8.01
N GLY A 231 -1.45 -5.63 -8.52
CA GLY A 231 -0.85 -4.35 -8.14
C GLY A 231 0.25 -4.04 -9.12
N GLY A 232 1.19 -3.20 -8.75
CA GLY A 232 2.27 -2.86 -9.68
C GLY A 232 3.45 -2.18 -9.03
N LEU A 233 4.48 -2.09 -9.84
CA LEU A 233 5.67 -1.30 -9.65
C LEU A 233 5.73 -0.26 -10.75
N ILE A 234 5.76 1.02 -10.40
CA ILE A 234 6.20 2.07 -11.32
C ILE A 234 7.63 2.42 -10.94
N ALA A 235 8.53 2.45 -11.91
CA ALA A 235 9.92 2.82 -11.66
C ALA A 235 10.50 3.63 -12.82
N LYS A 236 11.55 4.39 -12.56
CA LYS A 236 12.26 5.13 -13.61
C LYS A 236 12.75 4.17 -14.69
N ARG A 237 12.66 4.59 -15.95
CA ARG A 237 13.01 3.76 -17.12
C ARG A 237 14.46 3.27 -17.05
N ASP A 238 15.41 4.12 -16.67
CA ASP A 238 16.82 3.75 -16.50
C ASP A 238 17.02 2.63 -15.48
N LEU A 239 16.30 2.68 -14.35
CA LEU A 239 16.33 1.64 -13.33
C LEU A 239 15.82 0.30 -13.89
N LEU A 240 14.70 0.30 -14.63
CA LEU A 240 14.10 -0.90 -15.19
C LEU A 240 14.95 -1.50 -16.32
N GLU A 241 15.57 -0.66 -17.17
CA GLU A 241 16.42 -1.11 -18.25
C GLU A 241 17.70 -1.78 -17.74
N ASP A 242 18.31 -1.24 -16.68
CA ASP A 242 19.52 -1.77 -16.04
C ASP A 242 19.27 -3.03 -15.21
N MET A 243 18.04 -3.26 -14.75
CA MET A 243 17.71 -4.43 -13.93
C MET A 243 17.73 -5.72 -14.75
N PRO A 244 18.32 -6.84 -14.26
CA PRO A 244 18.06 -8.16 -14.82
C PRO A 244 16.58 -8.55 -14.63
N PRO A 245 16.05 -9.47 -15.47
CA PRO A 245 14.70 -9.99 -15.26
C PRO A 245 14.54 -10.64 -13.89
N TYR A 246 13.31 -10.59 -13.37
CA TYR A 246 12.95 -11.18 -12.07
C TYR A 246 12.47 -12.63 -12.22
N GLN A 247 11.52 -12.84 -13.11
CA GLN A 247 10.98 -14.16 -13.44
C GLN A 247 11.34 -14.52 -14.90
N MET A 248 11.54 -15.80 -15.14
CA MET A 248 11.91 -16.31 -16.45
C MET A 248 10.75 -17.14 -17.03
N GLY A 249 10.46 -16.99 -18.32
CA GLY A 249 9.37 -17.73 -18.98
C GLY A 249 9.02 -17.19 -20.35
N GLY A 250 7.80 -17.46 -20.79
CA GLY A 250 7.23 -16.88 -22.03
C GLY A 250 6.98 -15.38 -21.87
N ASP A 251 6.80 -14.70 -22.98
CA ASP A 251 6.54 -13.27 -23.16
C ASP A 251 7.68 -12.33 -22.77
N MET A 252 8.44 -12.62 -21.71
CA MET A 252 9.53 -11.78 -21.23
C MET A 252 10.84 -11.90 -22.04
N ILE A 253 10.89 -12.77 -23.01
CA ILE A 253 12.05 -13.04 -23.88
C ILE A 253 11.85 -12.46 -25.29
N ALA A 254 12.94 -11.99 -25.92
CA ALA A 254 12.97 -11.62 -27.33
C ALA A 254 13.41 -12.81 -28.19
N LEU A 255 14.50 -13.47 -27.79
CA LEU A 255 15.03 -14.65 -28.50
C LEU A 255 15.60 -15.65 -27.47
N VAL A 256 15.28 -16.93 -27.67
CA VAL A 256 15.86 -18.04 -26.91
C VAL A 256 16.75 -18.88 -27.87
N GLY A 257 18.03 -18.94 -27.58
CA GLY A 257 18.99 -19.83 -28.24
C GLY A 257 19.51 -20.90 -27.29
N ASP A 258 20.20 -21.90 -27.78
CA ASP A 258 20.72 -23.00 -26.99
C ASP A 258 21.75 -22.56 -25.94
N ALA A 259 22.50 -21.49 -26.20
CA ALA A 259 23.57 -21.01 -25.34
C ALA A 259 23.23 -19.68 -24.61
N ALA A 260 22.28 -18.87 -25.10
CA ALA A 260 21.96 -17.56 -24.56
C ALA A 260 20.53 -17.17 -24.90
N THR A 261 19.98 -16.30 -24.04
CA THR A 261 18.64 -15.71 -24.18
C THR A 261 18.75 -14.20 -24.15
N THR A 262 17.95 -13.51 -24.96
CA THR A 262 17.78 -12.06 -24.88
C THR A 262 16.38 -11.71 -24.39
N TRP A 263 16.28 -10.57 -23.72
CA TRP A 263 15.08 -10.13 -23.04
C TRP A 263 14.22 -9.24 -23.92
N ASN A 264 12.93 -9.27 -23.70
CA ASN A 264 11.98 -8.38 -24.34
C ASN A 264 12.13 -6.93 -23.81
N VAL A 265 11.51 -5.99 -24.50
CA VAL A 265 11.42 -4.58 -24.06
C VAL A 265 10.49 -4.44 -22.85
N LEU A 266 10.55 -3.27 -22.20
CA LEU A 266 9.59 -2.90 -21.14
C LEU A 266 8.17 -2.78 -21.74
N PRO A 267 7.15 -3.13 -20.98
CA PRO A 267 7.15 -3.73 -19.63
C PRO A 267 7.35 -5.25 -19.63
N HIS A 268 7.29 -5.90 -20.80
CA HIS A 268 7.25 -7.36 -20.97
C HIS A 268 8.45 -8.07 -20.35
N LYS A 269 9.63 -7.44 -20.30
CA LYS A 269 10.84 -7.95 -19.63
C LYS A 269 10.58 -8.47 -18.21
N PHE A 270 9.58 -7.92 -17.52
CA PHE A 270 9.26 -8.26 -16.11
C PHE A 270 7.93 -8.99 -15.95
N GLU A 271 7.19 -9.25 -17.02
CA GLU A 271 5.87 -9.88 -17.00
C GLU A 271 5.92 -11.24 -17.69
N ALA A 272 6.46 -12.25 -17.00
CA ALA A 272 6.63 -13.59 -17.52
C ALA A 272 5.33 -14.40 -17.46
N GLY A 273 4.99 -15.08 -18.54
CA GLY A 273 3.81 -15.97 -18.64
C GLY A 273 2.52 -15.23 -18.98
N THR A 274 1.40 -15.96 -18.96
CA THR A 274 0.08 -15.34 -19.19
C THR A 274 -0.27 -14.37 -18.07
N PRO A 275 -0.53 -13.09 -18.37
CA PRO A 275 -0.76 -12.07 -17.35
C PRO A 275 -2.17 -12.17 -16.75
N ASN A 276 -2.34 -11.52 -15.58
CA ASN A 276 -3.63 -11.37 -14.90
C ASN A 276 -4.45 -10.23 -15.54
N VAL A 277 -5.07 -10.50 -16.70
CA VAL A 277 -5.79 -9.49 -17.47
C VAL A 277 -7.06 -9.01 -16.73
N GLU A 278 -7.85 -9.94 -16.19
CA GLU A 278 -9.05 -9.60 -15.42
C GLU A 278 -8.75 -8.76 -14.17
N GLY A 279 -7.60 -9.04 -13.53
CA GLY A 279 -7.12 -8.25 -12.42
C GLY A 279 -6.76 -6.83 -12.84
N ALA A 280 -6.07 -6.67 -13.99
CA ALA A 280 -5.72 -5.36 -14.53
C ALA A 280 -6.97 -4.55 -14.95
N VAL A 281 -7.94 -5.19 -15.60
CA VAL A 281 -9.23 -4.59 -15.97
C VAL A 281 -10.01 -4.16 -14.73
N GLY A 282 -10.09 -5.03 -13.72
CA GLY A 282 -10.75 -4.70 -12.45
C GLY A 282 -10.06 -3.57 -11.71
N LEU A 283 -8.72 -3.53 -11.71
CA LEU A 283 -7.96 -2.44 -11.10
C LEU A 283 -8.13 -1.12 -11.87
N SER A 284 -8.19 -1.16 -13.21
CA SER A 284 -8.51 -0.01 -14.03
C SER A 284 -9.90 0.57 -13.70
N ALA A 285 -10.91 -0.29 -13.54
CA ALA A 285 -12.25 0.14 -13.12
C ALA A 285 -12.22 0.79 -11.71
N ALA A 286 -11.38 0.27 -10.80
CA ALA A 286 -11.21 0.83 -9.47
C ALA A 286 -10.58 2.23 -9.49
N VAL A 287 -9.52 2.46 -10.27
CA VAL A 287 -8.89 3.78 -10.37
C VAL A 287 -9.80 4.79 -11.07
N GLU A 288 -10.60 4.36 -12.07
CA GLU A 288 -11.62 5.23 -12.67
C GLU A 288 -12.71 5.62 -11.65
N TYR A 289 -13.14 4.68 -10.80
CA TYR A 289 -14.07 4.98 -9.71
C TYR A 289 -13.46 6.00 -8.72
N LEU A 290 -12.21 5.81 -8.28
CA LEU A 290 -11.49 6.77 -7.43
C LEU A 290 -11.34 8.13 -8.11
N ARG A 291 -11.06 8.17 -9.40
CA ARG A 291 -10.94 9.40 -10.18
C ARG A 291 -12.27 10.18 -10.20
N THR A 292 -13.42 9.49 -10.31
CA THR A 292 -14.73 10.16 -10.23
C THR A 292 -15.03 10.73 -8.85
N LEU A 293 -14.56 10.08 -7.78
CA LEU A 293 -14.66 10.60 -6.42
C LEU A 293 -13.74 11.81 -6.20
N GLY A 294 -12.57 11.82 -6.84
CA GLY A 294 -11.49 12.79 -6.63
C GLY A 294 -10.62 12.46 -5.44
N ILE A 295 -9.32 12.18 -5.68
CA ILE A 295 -8.41 11.68 -4.64
C ILE A 295 -8.19 12.69 -3.49
N GLU A 296 -8.22 14.00 -3.79
CA GLU A 296 -8.15 15.06 -2.77
C GLU A 296 -9.39 15.05 -1.87
N ARG A 297 -10.55 14.72 -2.42
CA ARG A 297 -11.79 14.57 -1.64
C ARG A 297 -11.77 13.29 -0.80
N VAL A 298 -11.17 12.22 -1.31
CA VAL A 298 -10.93 10.98 -0.52
C VAL A 298 -10.07 11.33 0.68
N HIS A 299 -8.93 11.98 0.49
CA HIS A 299 -8.04 12.39 1.57
C HIS A 299 -8.72 13.31 2.59
N ALA A 300 -9.47 14.31 2.12
CA ALA A 300 -10.20 15.24 3.00
C ALA A 300 -11.28 14.53 3.83
N HIS A 301 -12.00 13.58 3.21
CA HIS A 301 -13.03 12.78 3.87
C HIS A 301 -12.42 11.90 4.99
N GLU A 302 -11.35 11.18 4.68
CA GLU A 302 -10.64 10.35 5.66
C GLU A 302 -10.04 11.18 6.80
N SER A 303 -9.45 12.33 6.49
CA SER A 303 -8.90 13.24 7.50
C SER A 303 -9.98 13.73 8.46
N ALA A 304 -11.20 13.99 7.96
CA ALA A 304 -12.33 14.37 8.82
C ALA A 304 -12.76 13.23 9.75
N LEU A 305 -12.84 12.00 9.23
CA LEU A 305 -13.17 10.80 10.01
C LEU A 305 -12.10 10.49 11.07
N VAL A 306 -10.81 10.55 10.67
CA VAL A 306 -9.68 10.32 11.59
C VAL A 306 -9.62 11.35 12.70
N ARG A 307 -9.86 12.62 12.40
CA ARG A 307 -9.97 13.68 13.42
C ARG A 307 -11.08 13.35 14.40
N TYR A 308 -12.27 13.06 13.89
CA TYR A 308 -13.43 12.75 14.73
C TYR A 308 -13.20 11.48 15.58
N ALA A 309 -12.65 10.42 14.98
CA ALA A 309 -12.33 9.19 15.70
C ALA A 309 -11.26 9.40 16.77
N THR A 310 -10.23 10.19 16.48
CA THR A 310 -9.19 10.54 17.45
C THR A 310 -9.75 11.30 18.63
N GLU A 311 -10.60 12.31 18.38
CA GLU A 311 -11.28 13.09 19.45
C GLU A 311 -12.18 12.19 20.32
N ARG A 312 -13.01 11.35 19.69
CA ARG A 312 -13.93 10.44 20.39
C ARG A 312 -13.18 9.40 21.24
N LEU A 313 -12.14 8.78 20.67
CA LEU A 313 -11.34 7.75 21.36
C LEU A 313 -10.48 8.35 22.48
N ALA A 314 -9.85 9.50 22.25
CA ALA A 314 -9.03 10.18 23.26
C ALA A 314 -9.85 10.68 24.47
N ALA A 315 -11.16 10.93 24.30
CA ALA A 315 -12.05 11.29 25.37
C ALA A 315 -12.43 10.10 26.29
N ILE A 316 -12.17 8.86 25.86
CA ILE A 316 -12.42 7.66 26.67
C ILE A 316 -11.23 7.45 27.60
N GLY A 317 -11.46 7.42 28.91
CA GLY A 317 -10.42 7.09 29.88
C GLY A 317 -9.77 5.73 29.55
N ASP A 318 -8.47 5.61 29.85
CA ASP A 318 -7.69 4.39 29.62
C ASP A 318 -7.40 4.04 28.14
N VAL A 319 -7.89 4.83 27.20
CA VAL A 319 -7.53 4.74 25.78
C VAL A 319 -6.30 5.62 25.51
N THR A 320 -5.31 5.03 24.84
CA THR A 320 -4.15 5.75 24.30
C THR A 320 -4.16 5.65 22.78
N VAL A 321 -4.32 6.78 22.09
CA VAL A 321 -4.21 6.87 20.62
C VAL A 321 -2.74 7.06 20.26
N LEU A 322 -2.25 6.28 19.28
CA LEU A 322 -0.85 6.29 18.84
C LEU A 322 -0.71 6.96 17.46
N GLY A 323 0.45 7.56 17.21
CA GLY A 323 0.81 8.16 15.93
C GLY A 323 0.81 9.69 15.94
N PRO A 324 1.12 10.32 14.79
CA PRO A 324 1.32 11.76 14.67
C PRO A 324 0.01 12.54 14.87
N PRO A 325 0.08 13.88 14.99
CA PRO A 325 -1.09 14.75 14.93
C PRO A 325 -1.94 14.48 13.69
N VAL A 326 -3.26 14.71 13.80
CA VAL A 326 -4.24 14.35 12.75
C VAL A 326 -3.98 15.03 11.41
N GLU A 327 -3.33 16.19 11.39
CA GLU A 327 -2.94 16.93 10.18
C GLU A 327 -1.89 16.21 9.32
N ARG A 328 -1.17 15.27 9.93
CA ARG A 328 -0.11 14.46 9.29
C ARG A 328 -0.47 12.97 9.25
N ARG A 329 -1.77 12.67 9.35
CA ARG A 329 -2.30 11.29 9.42
C ARG A 329 -3.25 11.00 8.27
N GLY A 330 -3.05 9.86 7.61
CA GLY A 330 -4.01 9.28 6.66
C GLY A 330 -5.13 8.52 7.38
N GLY A 331 -5.93 7.75 6.65
CA GLY A 331 -7.18 7.10 7.08
C GLY A 331 -7.11 6.06 8.20
N VAL A 332 -6.14 6.15 9.13
CA VAL A 332 -5.84 5.12 10.15
C VAL A 332 -5.78 5.71 11.55
N VAL A 333 -6.41 5.05 12.52
CA VAL A 333 -6.29 5.32 13.97
C VAL A 333 -5.92 4.02 14.68
N SER A 334 -4.71 3.95 15.23
CA SER A 334 -4.27 2.86 16.12
C SER A 334 -4.32 3.30 17.57
N PHE A 335 -4.83 2.43 18.43
CA PHE A 335 -5.00 2.73 19.84
C PHE A 335 -4.85 1.48 20.72
N THR A 336 -4.64 1.70 22.01
CA THR A 336 -4.71 0.68 23.05
C THR A 336 -5.75 1.06 24.10
N LEU A 337 -6.37 0.07 24.71
CA LEU A 337 -7.20 0.23 25.90
C LEU A 337 -6.45 -0.44 27.07
N ARG A 338 -6.21 0.30 28.17
CA ARG A 338 -5.46 -0.22 29.31
C ARG A 338 -6.13 -1.49 29.84
N ASP A 339 -5.32 -2.47 30.21
CA ASP A 339 -5.71 -3.76 30.78
C ASP A 339 -6.58 -4.64 29.87
N VAL A 340 -6.80 -4.25 28.60
CA VAL A 340 -7.51 -5.05 27.60
C VAL A 340 -6.57 -5.39 26.44
N HIS A 341 -6.37 -6.69 26.23
CA HIS A 341 -5.55 -7.12 25.10
C HIS A 341 -6.22 -6.75 23.77
N PRO A 342 -5.48 -6.23 22.75
CA PRO A 342 -6.07 -5.80 21.48
C PRO A 342 -6.89 -6.88 20.76
N HIS A 343 -6.52 -8.16 20.85
CA HIS A 343 -7.32 -9.26 20.30
C HIS A 343 -8.67 -9.41 21.01
N ASP A 344 -8.70 -9.32 22.34
CA ASP A 344 -9.94 -9.43 23.10
C ASP A 344 -10.85 -8.24 22.78
N LEU A 345 -10.26 -7.02 22.70
CA LEU A 345 -10.99 -5.85 22.26
C LEU A 345 -11.59 -6.04 20.87
N SER A 346 -10.82 -6.54 19.90
CA SER A 346 -11.34 -6.73 18.53
C SER A 346 -12.45 -7.79 18.45
N GLN A 347 -12.39 -8.85 19.25
CA GLN A 347 -13.48 -9.85 19.35
C GLN A 347 -14.75 -9.29 19.96
N LEU A 348 -14.61 -8.42 20.98
CA LEU A 348 -15.76 -7.79 21.60
C LEU A 348 -16.39 -6.72 20.70
N LEU A 349 -15.59 -6.04 19.87
CA LEU A 349 -16.07 -5.11 18.85
C LEU A 349 -16.77 -5.85 17.71
N ASP A 350 -16.26 -7.02 17.29
CA ASP A 350 -16.90 -7.86 16.27
C ASP A 350 -18.29 -8.34 16.71
N ALA A 351 -18.47 -8.64 17.99
CA ALA A 351 -19.79 -8.95 18.56
C ALA A 351 -20.80 -7.79 18.50
N GLU A 352 -20.33 -6.56 18.32
CA GLU A 352 -21.11 -5.33 18.08
C GLU A 352 -21.12 -4.96 16.58
N HIS A 353 -20.79 -5.89 15.66
CA HIS A 353 -20.70 -5.70 14.22
C HIS A 353 -19.64 -4.67 13.77
N ILE A 354 -18.57 -4.48 14.54
CA ILE A 354 -17.49 -3.52 14.22
C ILE A 354 -16.23 -4.28 13.86
N ALA A 355 -15.88 -4.29 12.57
CA ALA A 355 -14.71 -4.95 12.03
C ALA A 355 -13.47 -4.05 12.14
N VAL A 356 -12.59 -4.32 13.10
CA VAL A 356 -11.27 -3.68 13.28
C VAL A 356 -10.17 -4.73 13.23
N ARG A 357 -8.92 -4.28 13.12
CA ARG A 357 -7.78 -5.18 13.16
C ARG A 357 -7.01 -5.06 14.47
N ALA A 358 -6.64 -6.21 15.05
CA ALA A 358 -5.73 -6.27 16.20
C ALA A 358 -4.38 -6.88 15.81
N GLY A 359 -3.30 -6.46 16.48
CA GLY A 359 -1.98 -7.05 16.35
C GLY A 359 -0.87 -6.06 16.04
N HIS A 360 0.21 -6.56 15.44
CA HIS A 360 1.39 -5.74 15.08
C HIS A 360 1.31 -5.11 13.69
N HIS A 361 0.20 -5.29 12.95
CA HIS A 361 -0.07 -4.73 11.61
C HIS A 361 1.05 -4.97 10.59
N CYS A 362 1.74 -6.11 10.67
CA CYS A 362 2.94 -6.40 9.88
C CYS A 362 4.07 -5.35 10.01
N ALA A 363 4.18 -4.72 11.19
CA ALA A 363 5.18 -3.70 11.54
C ALA A 363 5.77 -3.97 12.94
N GLN A 364 6.23 -5.20 13.20
CA GLN A 364 6.78 -5.59 14.50
C GLN A 364 7.95 -4.71 14.98
N PRO A 365 8.90 -4.25 14.12
CA PRO A 365 9.93 -3.32 14.55
C PRO A 365 9.37 -2.00 15.09
N LEU A 366 8.29 -1.48 14.47
CA LEU A 366 7.58 -0.29 14.93
C LEU A 366 6.91 -0.53 16.29
N MET A 367 6.17 -1.63 16.45
CA MET A 367 5.50 -1.93 17.73
C MET A 367 6.50 -1.96 18.90
N ARG A 368 7.68 -2.57 18.69
CA ARG A 368 8.75 -2.57 19.72
C ARG A 368 9.25 -1.16 20.05
N SER A 369 9.39 -0.29 19.06
CA SER A 369 9.85 1.10 19.29
C SER A 369 8.80 1.95 20.02
N LEU A 370 7.52 1.62 19.88
CA LEU A 370 6.42 2.25 20.62
C LEU A 370 6.20 1.67 22.02
N GLY A 371 6.97 0.63 22.40
CA GLY A 371 6.84 -0.02 23.71
C GLY A 371 5.54 -0.83 23.86
N VAL A 372 4.90 -1.24 22.75
CA VAL A 372 3.67 -2.04 22.74
C VAL A 372 3.88 -3.33 21.94
N ASN A 373 3.19 -4.40 22.31
CA ASN A 373 3.24 -5.67 21.57
C ASN A 373 2.25 -5.69 20.41
N ALA A 374 1.13 -5.01 20.56
CA ALA A 374 0.02 -4.97 19.61
C ALA A 374 -0.84 -3.73 19.85
N THR A 375 -1.61 -3.34 18.84
CA THR A 375 -2.64 -2.29 18.94
C THR A 375 -3.94 -2.76 18.30
N THR A 376 -5.04 -2.10 18.62
CA THR A 376 -6.28 -2.15 17.83
C THR A 376 -6.22 -1.01 16.82
N ARG A 377 -6.54 -1.30 15.55
CA ARG A 377 -6.50 -0.32 14.46
C ARG A 377 -7.86 -0.24 13.79
N ALA A 378 -8.44 0.94 13.79
CA ALA A 378 -9.54 1.31 12.92
C ALA A 378 -8.98 2.02 11.68
N SER A 379 -9.49 1.68 10.49
CA SER A 379 -9.10 2.33 9.24
C SER A 379 -10.34 2.62 8.39
N PHE A 380 -10.46 3.87 8.01
CA PHE A 380 -11.61 4.44 7.30
C PHE A 380 -11.34 4.52 5.80
N TYR A 381 -12.42 4.57 5.02
CA TYR A 381 -12.35 4.81 3.59
C TYR A 381 -13.64 5.49 3.07
N VAL A 382 -13.80 5.55 1.78
CA VAL A 382 -14.83 6.33 1.07
C VAL A 382 -16.29 6.01 1.46
N TYR A 383 -16.56 4.81 1.97
CA TYR A 383 -17.89 4.34 2.36
C TYR A 383 -18.21 4.50 3.85
N ASN A 384 -17.25 4.96 4.65
CA ASN A 384 -17.45 5.20 6.08
C ASN A 384 -18.04 6.58 6.35
N ASP A 385 -18.69 6.73 7.48
CA ASP A 385 -19.29 7.97 7.94
C ASP A 385 -19.12 8.19 9.46
N SER A 386 -19.72 9.26 10.00
CA SER A 386 -19.60 9.54 11.43
C SER A 386 -20.29 8.50 12.31
N SER A 387 -21.28 7.75 11.80
CA SER A 387 -21.95 6.69 12.59
C SER A 387 -21.02 5.51 12.85
N ASP A 388 -20.10 5.21 11.91
CA ASP A 388 -19.06 4.19 12.12
C ASP A 388 -18.10 4.57 13.25
N VAL A 389 -17.76 5.86 13.37
CA VAL A 389 -16.93 6.38 14.45
C VAL A 389 -17.68 6.35 15.79
N ASP A 390 -18.95 6.73 15.79
CA ASP A 390 -19.79 6.72 17.00
C ASP A 390 -19.95 5.28 17.51
N ALA A 391 -20.28 4.32 16.62
CA ALA A 391 -20.40 2.92 16.98
C ALA A 391 -19.10 2.37 17.60
N LEU A 392 -17.94 2.67 16.98
CA LEU A 392 -16.63 2.28 17.52
C LEU A 392 -16.40 2.84 18.92
N ALA A 393 -16.59 4.15 19.12
CA ALA A 393 -16.34 4.80 20.40
C ALA A 393 -17.28 4.28 21.50
N ASP A 394 -18.56 4.13 21.19
CA ASP A 394 -19.57 3.65 22.15
C ASP A 394 -19.30 2.18 22.56
N ALA A 395 -18.88 1.34 21.60
CA ALA A 395 -18.49 -0.04 21.89
C ALA A 395 -17.21 -0.11 22.74
N VAL A 396 -16.21 0.74 22.48
CA VAL A 396 -14.99 0.82 23.34
C VAL A 396 -15.33 1.24 24.76
N VAL A 397 -16.28 2.18 24.96
CA VAL A 397 -16.79 2.55 26.29
C VAL A 397 -17.40 1.35 27.00
N LYS A 398 -18.30 0.60 26.33
CA LYS A 398 -18.92 -0.61 26.90
C LYS A 398 -17.88 -1.66 27.31
N VAL A 399 -16.86 -1.88 26.48
CA VAL A 399 -15.77 -2.83 26.82
C VAL A 399 -15.00 -2.35 28.02
N ARG A 400 -14.60 -1.07 28.05
CA ARG A 400 -13.90 -0.47 29.20
C ARG A 400 -14.68 -0.64 30.51
N GLU A 401 -15.99 -0.33 30.51
CA GLU A 401 -16.85 -0.47 31.68
C GLU A 401 -16.93 -1.93 32.16
N ARG A 402 -17.04 -2.88 31.22
CA ARG A 402 -17.07 -4.30 31.55
C ARG A 402 -15.78 -4.77 32.24
N PHE A 403 -14.61 -4.28 31.82
CA PHE A 403 -13.34 -4.65 32.44
C PHE A 403 -13.08 -3.88 33.74
N ALA A 404 -13.57 -2.65 33.90
CA ALA A 404 -13.46 -1.90 35.14
C ALA A 404 -14.23 -2.51 36.32
N VAL A 405 -15.29 -3.29 36.07
CA VAL A 405 -16.08 -4.00 37.11
C VAL A 405 -15.43 -5.34 37.47
N ALA A 406 -14.52 -5.86 36.63
CA ALA A 406 -13.87 -7.14 36.86
C ALA A 406 -12.54 -7.03 37.66
N LEU A 407 -12.08 -5.81 37.94
CA LEU A 407 -10.92 -5.48 38.78
C LEU A 407 -11.40 -4.99 40.17
#